data_17bd6004adc554da4ca7d90c13562a57
#
_entry.id   17bd6004adc554da4ca7d90c13562a57
#
_cell.length_a   1.000
_cell.length_b   1.000
_cell.length_c   1.000
_cell.angle_alpha   90.00
_cell.angle_beta   90.00
_cell.angle_gamma   90.00
#
_symmetry.space_group_name_H-M   'P 1'
#
loop_
_entity.id
_entity.type
_entity.pdbx_description
1 polymer ?
#
loop_
_entity_poly.entity_id
_entity_poly.type
_entity_poly.pdbx_seq_one_letter_code
_entity_poly.pdbx_strand_id
1 'polypeptide(L)'
;MPMKLIILDRDGVINVDSDQFIKSPEEWKPIPGSLEAIARLNQWGWRVVVASNQSGVGRGLFGMDTLNAINDKMVRSLAQVGGRLD
;
A
#
# COMPACT_ATOMS: atom_id res chain seq x y z
N MET A 1 -16.92 -22.02 3.60
CA MET A 1 -16.99 -20.60 3.99
C MET A 1 -16.60 -19.75 2.80
N PRO A 2 -17.40 -18.75 2.44
CA PRO A 2 -17.00 -17.86 1.37
C PRO A 2 -15.74 -17.07 1.79
N MET A 3 -14.85 -16.88 0.83
CA MET A 3 -13.66 -16.08 1.04
C MET A 3 -14.04 -14.60 1.09
N LYS A 4 -13.53 -13.89 2.08
CA LYS A 4 -13.69 -12.44 2.17
C LYS A 4 -12.43 -11.80 1.59
N LEU A 5 -12.60 -11.10 0.49
CA LEU A 5 -11.50 -10.47 -0.23
C LEU A 5 -11.85 -9.03 -0.53
N ILE A 6 -10.92 -8.12 -0.26
CA ILE A 6 -11.04 -6.72 -0.65
C ILE A 6 -9.80 -6.32 -1.43
N ILE A 7 -10.00 -5.58 -2.51
CA ILE A 7 -8.92 -5.04 -3.33
C ILE A 7 -8.92 -3.53 -3.11
N LEU A 8 -7.79 -3.03 -2.65
CA LEU A 8 -7.62 -1.60 -2.35
C LEU A 8 -6.62 -0.97 -3.30
N ASP A 9 -6.89 0.25 -3.71
CA ASP A 9 -5.88 1.07 -4.36
C ASP A 9 -4.87 1.53 -3.32
N ARG A 10 -3.66 1.84 -3.74
CA ARG A 10 -2.60 2.29 -2.83
C ARG A 10 -2.64 3.81 -2.65
N ASP A 11 -2.39 4.55 -3.72
CA ASP A 11 -2.27 6.00 -3.66
C ASP A 11 -3.64 6.64 -3.48
N GLY A 12 -3.77 7.46 -2.45
CA GLY A 12 -5.03 8.11 -2.12
C GLY A 12 -5.99 7.28 -1.28
N VAL A 13 -5.67 6.01 -1.02
CA VAL A 13 -6.46 5.11 -0.17
C VAL A 13 -5.64 4.65 1.03
N ILE A 14 -4.47 4.07 0.80
CA ILE A 14 -3.57 3.61 1.86
C ILE A 14 -2.59 4.72 2.25
N ASN A 15 -2.04 5.40 1.26
CA ASN A 15 -1.07 6.47 1.48
C ASN A 15 -1.54 7.77 0.82
N VAL A 16 -0.97 8.86 1.30
CA VAL A 16 -1.23 10.18 0.73
C VAL A 16 -0.78 10.20 -0.72
N ASP A 17 -1.67 10.64 -1.62
CA ASP A 17 -1.38 10.71 -3.04
C ASP A 17 -0.52 11.95 -3.36
N SER A 18 0.13 11.92 -4.52
CA SER A 18 0.97 13.02 -4.98
C SER A 18 0.77 13.22 -6.48
N ASP A 19 0.59 14.48 -6.89
CA ASP A 19 0.49 14.85 -8.31
C ASP A 19 1.78 14.55 -9.07
N GLN A 20 2.90 14.44 -8.35
CA GLN A 20 4.22 14.20 -8.92
C GLN A 20 4.69 12.77 -8.74
N PHE A 21 3.78 11.86 -8.43
CA PHE A 21 4.04 10.46 -8.13
C PHE A 21 4.85 10.28 -6.83
N ILE A 22 4.78 9.10 -6.26
CA ILE A 22 5.62 8.70 -5.12
C ILE A 22 6.88 8.07 -5.72
N LYS A 23 8.01 8.78 -5.63
CA LYS A 23 9.25 8.43 -6.33
C LYS A 23 10.31 7.83 -5.44
N SER A 24 10.07 7.80 -4.12
CA SER A 24 11.02 7.25 -3.16
C SER A 24 10.29 6.78 -1.92
N PRO A 25 10.89 5.85 -1.12
CA PRO A 25 10.28 5.44 0.14
C PRO A 25 10.05 6.61 1.10
N GLU A 26 10.90 7.62 1.08
CA GLU A 26 10.78 8.78 1.95
C GLU A 26 9.53 9.61 1.65
N GLU A 27 9.06 9.58 0.41
CA GLU A 27 7.85 10.29 0.00
C GLU A 27 6.58 9.53 0.37
N TRP A 28 6.68 8.24 0.70
CA TRP A 28 5.52 7.43 1.02
C TRP A 28 5.08 7.68 2.47
N LYS A 29 3.85 8.15 2.64
CA LYS A 29 3.27 8.44 3.96
C LYS A 29 1.87 7.84 4.01
N PRO A 30 1.57 7.01 5.04
CA PRO A 30 0.22 6.45 5.15
C PRO A 30 -0.79 7.54 5.50
N ILE A 31 -2.00 7.37 4.99
CA ILE A 31 -3.13 8.20 5.43
C ILE A 31 -3.43 7.80 6.88
N PRO A 32 -3.63 8.78 7.80
CA PRO A 32 -3.92 8.44 9.19
C PRO A 32 -5.09 7.48 9.31
N GLY A 33 -4.87 6.36 10.02
CA GLY A 33 -5.87 5.33 10.22
C GLY A 33 -5.98 4.26 9.14
N SER A 34 -5.30 4.43 7.99
CA SER A 34 -5.44 3.47 6.88
C SER A 34 -4.83 2.11 7.22
N LEU A 35 -3.65 2.10 7.82
CA LEU A 35 -2.97 0.85 8.16
C LEU A 35 -3.73 0.10 9.26
N GLU A 36 -4.21 0.82 10.26
CA GLU A 36 -5.02 0.25 11.34
C GLU A 36 -6.33 -0.32 10.81
N ALA A 37 -6.93 0.32 9.82
CA ALA A 37 -8.14 -0.18 9.17
C ALA A 37 -7.89 -1.51 8.46
N ILE A 38 -6.76 -1.64 7.77
CA ILE A 38 -6.37 -2.89 7.12
C ILE A 38 -6.16 -3.98 8.17
N ALA A 39 -5.44 -3.66 9.26
CA ALA A 39 -5.22 -4.62 10.34
C ALA A 39 -6.55 -5.11 10.93
N ARG A 40 -7.52 -4.21 11.07
CA ARG A 40 -8.85 -4.56 11.57
C ARG A 40 -9.61 -5.46 10.61
N LEU A 41 -9.52 -5.20 9.30
CA LEU A 41 -10.09 -6.07 8.27
C LEU A 41 -9.49 -7.47 8.35
N ASN A 42 -8.17 -7.57 8.51
CA ASN A 42 -7.50 -8.86 8.67
C ASN A 42 -8.05 -9.62 9.89
N GLN A 43 -8.25 -8.92 11.01
CA GLN A 43 -8.80 -9.54 12.23
C GLN A 43 -10.21 -10.10 12.01
N TRP A 44 -10.97 -9.49 11.11
CA TRP A 44 -12.32 -9.93 10.77
C TRP A 44 -12.35 -11.01 9.68
N GLY A 45 -11.16 -11.51 9.28
CA GLY A 45 -11.05 -12.59 8.30
C GLY A 45 -10.99 -12.13 6.86
N TRP A 46 -10.81 -10.83 6.60
CA TRP A 46 -10.66 -10.32 5.25
C TRP A 46 -9.23 -10.50 4.75
N ARG A 47 -9.11 -10.99 3.53
CA ARG A 47 -7.87 -10.92 2.77
C ARG A 47 -7.83 -9.57 2.06
N VAL A 48 -6.69 -8.90 2.15
CA VAL A 48 -6.51 -7.57 1.56
C VAL A 48 -5.44 -7.65 0.50
N VAL A 49 -5.79 -7.22 -0.71
CA VAL A 49 -4.88 -7.17 -1.86
C VAL A 49 -4.79 -5.72 -2.30
N VAL A 50 -3.59 -5.28 -2.64
CA VAL A 50 -3.35 -3.92 -3.15
C VAL A 50 -3.14 -3.99 -4.66
N ALA A 51 -3.93 -3.19 -5.38
CA ALA A 51 -3.75 -2.97 -6.80
C ALA A 51 -3.38 -1.50 -6.98
N SER A 52 -2.24 -1.22 -7.60
CA SER A 52 -1.81 0.16 -7.78
C SER A 52 -1.34 0.40 -9.21
N ASN A 53 -1.64 1.59 -9.72
CA ASN A 53 -1.16 2.04 -11.03
C ASN A 53 0.13 2.82 -10.82
N GLN A 54 1.25 2.27 -11.29
CA GLN A 54 2.57 2.86 -11.13
C GLN A 54 3.06 3.44 -12.46
N SER A 55 2.31 4.40 -13.01
CA SER A 55 2.64 5.02 -14.29
C SER A 55 4.00 5.74 -14.27
N GLY A 56 4.49 6.13 -13.09
CA GLY A 56 5.82 6.71 -12.95
C GLY A 56 6.94 5.78 -13.43
N VAL A 57 6.83 4.48 -13.21
CA VAL A 57 7.79 3.50 -13.72
C VAL A 57 7.75 3.47 -15.25
N GLY A 58 6.56 3.42 -15.82
CA GLY A 58 6.39 3.42 -17.28
C GLY A 58 6.88 4.69 -17.95
N ARG A 59 6.93 5.81 -17.20
CA ARG A 59 7.46 7.09 -17.70
C ARG A 59 8.95 7.27 -17.41
N GLY A 60 9.59 6.27 -16.78
CA GLY A 60 11.01 6.35 -16.44
C GLY A 60 11.35 7.29 -15.28
N LEU A 61 10.37 7.69 -14.47
CA LEU A 61 10.61 8.59 -13.34
C LEU A 61 11.33 7.90 -12.20
N PHE A 62 11.17 6.59 -12.07
CA PHE A 62 11.89 5.76 -11.10
C PHE A 62 11.88 4.32 -11.57
N GLY A 63 12.80 3.51 -11.04
CA GLY A 63 12.95 2.12 -11.44
C GLY A 63 12.16 1.15 -10.56
N MET A 64 12.18 -0.12 -10.97
CA MET A 64 11.52 -1.19 -10.23
C MET A 64 12.11 -1.38 -8.83
N ASP A 65 13.41 -1.16 -8.66
CA ASP A 65 14.04 -1.26 -7.34
C ASP A 65 13.45 -0.26 -6.36
N THR A 66 13.20 0.96 -6.83
CA THR A 66 12.57 2.01 -6.03
C THR A 66 11.12 1.63 -5.70
N LEU A 67 10.37 1.11 -6.68
CA LEU A 67 9.00 0.66 -6.44
C LEU A 67 8.97 -0.45 -5.39
N ASN A 68 9.88 -1.41 -5.49
CA ASN A 68 9.98 -2.49 -4.51
C ASN A 68 10.30 -1.96 -3.11
N ALA A 69 11.17 -0.95 -3.01
CA ALA A 69 11.50 -0.33 -1.74
C ALA A 69 10.30 0.41 -1.11
N ILE A 70 9.48 1.06 -1.93
CA ILE A 70 8.26 1.72 -1.48
C ILE A 70 7.27 0.67 -0.95
N ASN A 71 7.07 -0.42 -1.69
CA ASN A 71 6.17 -1.49 -1.29
C ASN A 71 6.67 -2.18 0.00
N ASP A 72 7.97 -2.37 0.14
CA ASP A 72 8.58 -2.90 1.36
C ASP A 72 8.28 -2.01 2.57
N LYS A 73 8.39 -0.71 2.42
CA LYS A 73 8.07 0.22 3.49
C LYS A 73 6.60 0.10 3.90
N MET A 74 5.70 -0.02 2.93
CA MET A 74 4.27 -0.20 3.18
C MET A 74 4.02 -1.49 3.98
N VAL A 75 4.59 -2.60 3.54
CA VAL A 75 4.41 -3.90 4.19
C VAL A 75 4.95 -3.89 5.62
N ARG A 76 6.14 -3.30 5.83
CA ARG A 76 6.74 -3.22 7.16
C ARG A 76 5.94 -2.29 8.09
N SER A 77 5.47 -1.17 7.56
CA SER A 77 4.66 -0.24 8.34
C SER A 77 3.34 -0.89 8.75
N LEU A 78 2.74 -1.67 7.85
CA LEU A 78 1.51 -2.40 8.12
C LEU A 78 1.74 -3.48 9.19
N ALA A 79 2.85 -4.20 9.11
CA ALA A 79 3.18 -5.24 10.09
C ALA A 79 3.33 -4.66 11.49
N GLN A 80 3.79 -3.41 11.63
CA GLN A 80 3.95 -2.76 12.93
C GLN A 80 2.61 -2.58 13.66
N VAL A 81 1.51 -2.50 12.93
CA VAL A 81 0.17 -2.38 13.52
C VAL A 81 -0.61 -3.70 13.46
N GLY A 82 0.07 -4.80 13.12
CA GLY A 82 -0.53 -6.12 13.10
C GLY A 82 -1.30 -6.46 11.83
N GLY A 83 -1.10 -5.70 10.76
CA GLY A 83 -1.76 -5.95 9.50
C GLY A 83 -0.87 -6.71 8.51
N ARG A 84 -1.51 -7.24 7.47
CA ARG A 84 -0.81 -7.93 6.40
C ARG A 84 -1.55 -7.75 5.08
N LEU A 85 -0.82 -7.93 3.99
CA LEU A 85 -1.37 -8.01 2.64
C LEU A 85 -1.22 -9.43 2.11
N ASP A 86 -2.17 -9.82 1.28
CA ASP A 86 -2.17 -11.14 0.63
C ASP A 86 -1.67 -11.07 -0.82
#